data_b58e0c7dbe50258badc31bb2eea03f45
#
_entry.id   b58e0c7dbe50258badc31bb2eea03f45
#
_cell.length_a   1.000
_cell.length_b   1.000
_cell.length_c   1.000
_cell.angle_alpha   90.00
_cell.angle_beta   90.00
_cell.angle_gamma   90.00
#
_symmetry.space_group_name_H-M   'P 1'
#
loop_
_entity.id
_entity.type
_entity.pdbx_description
1 polymer ?
#
loop_
_entity_poly.entity_id
_entity_poly.type
_entity_poly.pdbx_seq_one_letter_code
_entity_poly.pdbx_strand_id
1 'polypeptide(L)'
;MALTSFGVYYFSFDALAHVLSCTGNYYLTDYQIYSLAGISYQSRMWLVPSMVYEKRIEKMPLVEDASVQKERNGRLLMRVQEKVVIGYYTKNNQYYMLTIDNESIPIEKAYMKTIVHFPLLNGFSAAQRKKICAVFKKNEKTLTRAVIEKIAEMVPYKTSFDKNMIKMTMQDGNVVYTSISSLVMMAKYQAMLTRLEGKNVCLLLDGTNDAIEKIDCDELNGKKTSSSSSKSSKKTDTKQESSTDTQSSDQTTTQDTTQDTTSQDTTTTTDDSGLVLDESTGLYYDSTSGYYMDPYSGTYYVWDDTTQSLQPLSE
;
A
#
# COMPACT_ATOMS: atom_id res chain seq x y z
N MET A 1 -19.31 28.97 45.45
CA MET A 1 -19.54 29.41 44.05
C MET A 1 -18.68 28.66 43.03
N ALA A 2 -17.35 28.56 43.16
CA ALA A 2 -16.49 27.85 42.13
C ALA A 2 -16.79 26.35 42.01
N LEU A 3 -17.01 25.63 43.10
CA LEU A 3 -17.33 24.18 43.08
C LEU A 3 -18.71 23.86 42.48
N THR A 4 -19.70 24.72 42.69
CA THR A 4 -21.03 24.55 42.08
C THR A 4 -20.99 24.80 40.57
N SER A 5 -20.23 25.80 40.11
CA SER A 5 -20.04 26.11 38.70
C SER A 5 -19.31 24.98 37.98
N PHE A 6 -18.27 24.39 38.61
CA PHE A 6 -17.57 23.23 38.08
C PHE A 6 -18.49 22.00 37.96
N GLY A 7 -19.34 21.75 38.96
CA GLY A 7 -20.30 20.66 38.93
C GLY A 7 -21.28 20.80 37.77
N VAL A 8 -21.85 21.98 37.57
CA VAL A 8 -22.79 22.26 36.47
C VAL A 8 -22.11 22.05 35.11
N TYR A 9 -20.89 22.56 34.94
CA TYR A 9 -20.13 22.34 33.70
C TYR A 9 -19.80 20.87 33.48
N TYR A 10 -19.42 20.15 34.54
CA TYR A 10 -19.06 18.73 34.46
C TYR A 10 -20.21 17.85 33.94
N PHE A 11 -21.46 18.18 34.31
CA PHE A 11 -22.66 17.49 33.84
C PHE A 11 -23.23 18.07 32.54
N SER A 12 -22.68 19.17 32.04
CA SER A 12 -23.15 19.76 30.80
C SER A 12 -22.69 18.93 29.57
N PHE A 13 -23.44 19.10 28.51
CA PHE A 13 -23.08 18.50 27.20
C PHE A 13 -21.72 18.99 26.69
N ASP A 14 -21.40 20.26 26.94
CA ASP A 14 -20.13 20.88 26.51
C ASP A 14 -18.87 20.27 27.16
N ALA A 15 -19.02 19.47 28.20
CA ALA A 15 -17.91 18.75 28.82
C ALA A 15 -17.53 17.45 28.07
N LEU A 16 -18.38 17.00 27.16
CA LEU A 16 -18.15 15.80 26.38
C LEU A 16 -17.37 16.10 25.09
N ALA A 17 -16.68 15.06 24.58
CA ALA A 17 -16.08 15.13 23.26
C ALA A 17 -17.18 14.93 22.20
N HIS A 18 -17.33 15.89 21.30
CA HIS A 18 -18.32 15.85 20.21
C HIS A 18 -17.67 15.62 18.84
N VAL A 19 -16.45 16.09 18.68
CA VAL A 19 -15.70 15.94 17.45
C VAL A 19 -14.33 15.35 17.75
N LEU A 20 -14.06 14.21 17.17
CA LEU A 20 -12.76 13.57 17.19
C LEU A 20 -12.12 13.71 15.80
N SER A 21 -10.90 14.17 15.74
CA SER A 21 -10.16 14.27 14.49
C SER A 21 -8.74 13.76 14.71
N CYS A 22 -8.26 12.91 13.81
CA CYS A 22 -6.89 12.43 13.78
C CYS A 22 -6.22 12.86 12.49
N THR A 23 -4.94 13.18 12.57
CA THR A 23 -4.11 13.54 11.42
C THR A 23 -2.70 12.97 11.58
N GLY A 24 -2.06 12.65 10.43
CA GLY A 24 -0.69 12.14 10.42
C GLY A 24 -0.58 10.63 10.60
N ASN A 25 -1.68 9.95 10.90
CA ASN A 25 -1.75 8.50 10.85
C ASN A 25 -1.71 8.05 9.38
N TYR A 26 -1.00 6.97 9.12
CA TYR A 26 -0.83 6.40 7.79
C TYR A 26 -1.24 4.93 7.75
N TYR A 27 -0.78 4.16 8.72
CA TYR A 27 -1.07 2.73 8.84
C TYR A 27 -2.17 2.43 9.85
N LEU A 28 -2.28 3.25 10.89
CA LEU A 28 -3.31 3.12 11.91
C LEU A 28 -4.55 3.89 11.47
N THR A 29 -5.71 3.30 11.62
CA THR A 29 -6.99 4.00 11.41
C THR A 29 -7.27 4.96 12.56
N ASP A 30 -8.07 5.98 12.31
CA ASP A 30 -8.52 6.93 13.33
C ASP A 30 -9.13 6.20 14.53
N TYR A 31 -9.97 5.19 14.26
CA TYR A 31 -10.59 4.38 15.29
C TYR A 31 -9.57 3.66 16.18
N GLN A 32 -8.52 3.11 15.59
CA GLN A 32 -7.44 2.46 16.36
C GLN A 32 -6.74 3.46 17.26
N ILE A 33 -6.48 4.68 16.80
CA ILE A 33 -5.86 5.75 17.60
C ILE A 33 -6.78 6.18 18.72
N TYR A 34 -8.09 6.36 18.47
CA TYR A 34 -9.07 6.69 19.51
C TYR A 34 -9.15 5.60 20.56
N SER A 35 -9.16 4.34 20.14
CA SER A 35 -9.15 3.18 21.03
C SER A 35 -7.88 3.12 21.89
N LEU A 36 -6.70 3.33 21.28
CA LEU A 36 -5.42 3.40 22.01
C LEU A 36 -5.40 4.51 23.04
N ALA A 37 -5.91 5.68 22.71
CA ALA A 37 -6.05 6.80 23.63
C ALA A 37 -7.07 6.53 24.75
N GLY A 38 -8.01 5.62 24.52
CA GLY A 38 -9.17 5.40 25.39
C GLY A 38 -10.14 6.59 25.31
N ILE A 39 -10.35 7.11 24.09
CA ILE A 39 -11.22 8.26 23.81
C ILE A 39 -12.44 7.78 23.04
N SER A 40 -13.60 8.31 23.41
CA SER A 40 -14.86 8.14 22.69
C SER A 40 -15.66 9.45 22.73
N TYR A 41 -16.73 9.52 21.95
CA TYR A 41 -17.67 10.66 21.98
C TYR A 41 -18.35 10.90 23.34
N GLN A 42 -18.26 9.95 24.27
CA GLN A 42 -18.72 10.11 25.64
C GLN A 42 -17.62 10.49 26.62
N SER A 43 -16.39 10.64 26.14
CA SER A 43 -15.26 11.00 26.99
C SER A 43 -15.37 12.45 27.45
N ARG A 44 -15.18 12.66 28.76
CA ARG A 44 -15.14 14.00 29.36
C ARG A 44 -13.78 14.64 29.11
N MET A 45 -13.76 15.71 28.33
CA MET A 45 -12.54 16.31 27.82
C MET A 45 -11.59 16.78 28.91
N TRP A 46 -12.11 17.36 29.97
CA TRP A 46 -11.28 18.03 30.99
C TRP A 46 -10.87 17.10 32.14
N LEU A 47 -11.43 15.91 32.22
CA LEU A 47 -11.14 14.98 33.31
C LEU A 47 -9.73 14.38 33.19
N VAL A 48 -9.28 14.07 31.98
CA VAL A 48 -7.98 13.44 31.72
C VAL A 48 -7.07 14.44 31.03
N PRO A 49 -5.87 14.72 31.53
CA PRO A 49 -4.90 15.60 30.87
C PRO A 49 -4.51 15.06 29.48
N SER A 50 -4.23 15.96 28.51
CA SER A 50 -3.81 15.58 27.14
C SER A 50 -2.62 14.63 27.13
N MET A 51 -1.63 14.89 27.97
CA MET A 51 -0.43 14.05 28.12
C MET A 51 -0.75 12.58 28.44
N VAL A 52 -1.88 12.29 29.10
CA VAL A 52 -2.27 10.89 29.39
C VAL A 52 -2.72 10.19 28.13
N TYR A 53 -3.44 10.89 27.26
CA TYR A 53 -3.86 10.37 25.96
C TYR A 53 -2.63 10.16 25.04
N GLU A 54 -1.76 11.15 24.98
CA GLU A 54 -0.51 11.10 24.23
C GLU A 54 0.34 9.89 24.62
N LYS A 55 0.62 9.72 25.90
CA LYS A 55 1.36 8.55 26.41
C LYS A 55 0.67 7.20 26.18
N ARG A 56 -0.64 7.17 26.05
CA ARG A 56 -1.34 5.93 25.69
C ARG A 56 -1.17 5.60 24.22
N ILE A 57 -1.24 6.59 23.35
CA ILE A 57 -1.01 6.42 21.91
C ILE A 57 0.45 6.02 21.64
N GLU A 58 1.41 6.68 22.30
CA GLU A 58 2.86 6.40 22.20
C GLU A 58 3.27 5.01 22.70
N LYS A 59 2.42 4.32 23.48
CA LYS A 59 2.66 2.91 23.83
C LYS A 59 2.60 1.98 22.63
N MET A 60 1.94 2.40 21.56
CA MET A 60 1.93 1.64 20.32
C MET A 60 3.32 1.71 19.66
N PRO A 61 4.03 0.57 19.48
CA PRO A 61 5.41 0.60 19.00
C PRO A 61 5.59 1.24 17.60
N LEU A 62 4.51 1.32 16.83
CA LEU A 62 4.50 1.95 15.51
C LEU A 62 4.43 3.47 15.58
N VAL A 63 4.01 4.03 16.70
CA VAL A 63 3.90 5.48 16.90
C VAL A 63 5.25 6.02 17.38
N GLU A 64 5.71 7.08 16.75
CA GLU A 64 6.93 7.80 17.11
C GLU A 64 6.62 8.95 18.09
N ASP A 65 5.57 9.72 17.78
CA ASP A 65 5.13 10.86 18.58
C ASP A 65 3.61 11.04 18.45
N ALA A 66 2.99 11.58 19.49
CA ALA A 66 1.57 11.91 19.51
C ALA A 66 1.31 13.20 20.26
N SER A 67 0.44 14.05 19.74
CA SER A 67 -0.05 15.23 20.45
C SER A 67 -1.56 15.31 20.42
N VAL A 68 -2.14 15.71 21.54
CA VAL A 68 -3.59 15.83 21.73
C VAL A 68 -3.96 17.22 22.18
N GLN A 69 -4.69 17.94 21.35
CA GLN A 69 -5.20 19.27 21.63
C GLN A 69 -6.68 19.22 21.91
N LYS A 70 -7.09 19.92 22.96
CA LYS A 70 -8.49 20.06 23.39
C LYS A 70 -8.97 21.46 23.08
N GLU A 71 -10.02 21.55 22.31
CA GLU A 71 -10.67 22.82 22.00
C GLU A 71 -11.94 23.01 22.82
N ARG A 72 -12.35 24.27 23.03
CA ARG A 72 -13.48 24.60 23.90
C ARG A 72 -14.82 24.03 23.43
N ASN A 73 -14.95 23.75 22.15
CA ASN A 73 -16.20 23.31 21.54
C ASN A 73 -16.40 21.79 21.52
N GLY A 74 -15.85 21.08 22.50
CA GLY A 74 -15.95 19.61 22.53
C GLY A 74 -15.10 18.92 21.45
N ARG A 75 -14.12 19.60 20.84
CA ARG A 75 -13.26 19.04 19.81
C ARG A 75 -11.96 18.52 20.42
N LEU A 76 -11.58 17.31 20.04
CA LEU A 76 -10.31 16.69 20.33
C LEU A 76 -9.55 16.47 19.01
N LEU A 77 -8.44 17.18 18.87
CA LEU A 77 -7.57 17.06 17.70
C LEU A 77 -6.36 16.24 18.10
N MET A 78 -6.18 15.10 17.46
CA MET A 78 -5.02 14.23 17.64
C MET A 78 -4.12 14.34 16.42
N ARG A 79 -2.84 14.54 16.68
CA ARG A 79 -1.83 14.50 15.64
C ARG A 79 -0.85 13.39 16.01
N VAL A 80 -0.67 12.45 15.10
CA VAL A 80 0.16 11.27 15.31
C VAL A 80 1.25 11.25 14.25
N GLN A 81 2.46 10.93 14.67
CA GLN A 81 3.57 10.63 13.76
C GLN A 81 3.89 9.16 13.86
N GLU A 82 3.69 8.43 12.78
CA GLU A 82 4.02 7.01 12.70
C GLU A 82 5.42 6.79 12.16
N LYS A 83 6.11 5.80 12.69
CA LYS A 83 7.42 5.36 12.20
C LYS A 83 7.32 4.89 10.75
N VAL A 84 8.36 5.17 9.98
CA VAL A 84 8.43 4.70 8.60
C VAL A 84 8.82 3.22 8.61
N VAL A 85 7.95 2.37 8.08
CA VAL A 85 8.19 0.93 7.92
C VAL A 85 8.74 0.68 6.53
N ILE A 86 9.88 -0.02 6.42
CA ILE A 86 10.51 -0.34 5.15
C ILE A 86 10.16 -1.74 4.64
N GLY A 87 9.53 -2.55 5.46
CA GLY A 87 9.07 -3.86 5.09
C GLY A 87 8.82 -4.75 6.30
N TYR A 88 8.44 -5.99 6.03
CA TYR A 88 8.28 -7.00 7.08
C TYR A 88 9.09 -8.24 6.77
N TYR A 89 9.38 -9.03 7.79
CA TYR A 89 10.09 -10.29 7.65
C TYR A 89 9.59 -11.31 8.69
N THR A 90 9.86 -12.59 8.43
CA THR A 90 9.50 -13.67 9.34
C THR A 90 10.74 -14.15 10.09
N LYS A 91 10.60 -14.35 11.40
CA LYS A 91 11.61 -14.98 12.25
C LYS A 91 10.91 -15.85 13.28
N ASN A 92 11.33 -17.11 13.40
CA ASN A 92 10.74 -18.07 14.34
C ASN A 92 9.20 -18.16 14.23
N ASN A 93 8.69 -18.22 13.04
CA ASN A 93 7.24 -18.26 12.73
C ASN A 93 6.43 -17.05 13.24
N GLN A 94 7.12 -15.94 13.55
CA GLN A 94 6.52 -14.67 13.94
C GLN A 94 6.88 -13.60 12.89
N TYR A 95 5.90 -12.76 12.54
CA TYR A 95 6.11 -11.62 11.65
C TYR A 95 6.57 -10.39 12.41
N TYR A 96 7.49 -9.64 11.81
CA TYR A 96 8.04 -8.41 12.35
C TYR A 96 8.03 -7.32 11.28
N MET A 97 7.51 -6.15 11.60
CA MET A 97 7.75 -4.94 10.82
C MET A 97 9.17 -4.43 11.10
N LEU A 98 9.86 -4.01 10.06
CA LEU A 98 11.17 -3.40 10.14
C LEU A 98 11.05 -1.91 9.85
N THR A 99 11.35 -1.07 10.84
CA THR A 99 11.33 0.37 10.67
C THR A 99 12.61 0.90 10.03
N ILE A 100 12.56 2.12 9.54
CA ILE A 100 13.73 2.82 8.99
C ILE A 100 14.87 2.94 10.00
N ASP A 101 14.57 2.95 11.30
CA ASP A 101 15.52 2.98 12.40
C ASP A 101 16.09 1.61 12.79
N ASN A 102 15.80 0.60 11.98
CA ASN A 102 16.18 -0.79 12.21
C ASN A 102 15.58 -1.39 13.49
N GLU A 103 14.44 -0.88 13.92
CA GLU A 103 13.64 -1.50 14.95
C GLU A 103 12.80 -2.64 14.36
N SER A 104 12.61 -3.69 15.13
CA SER A 104 11.80 -4.84 14.74
C SER A 104 10.57 -4.89 15.64
N ILE A 105 9.43 -4.53 15.10
CA ILE A 105 8.16 -4.47 15.81
C ILE A 105 7.39 -5.76 15.52
N PRO A 106 7.07 -6.58 16.54
CA PRO A 106 6.28 -7.79 16.33
C PRO A 106 4.87 -7.39 15.87
N ILE A 107 4.34 -8.13 14.89
CA ILE A 107 3.03 -7.88 14.34
C ILE A 107 2.02 -8.74 15.09
N GLU A 108 1.07 -8.11 15.73
CA GLU A 108 -0.08 -8.76 16.33
C GLU A 108 -1.12 -9.10 15.25
N LYS A 109 -1.93 -10.13 15.51
CA LYS A 109 -2.97 -10.59 14.56
C LYS A 109 -3.94 -9.46 14.15
N ALA A 110 -4.23 -8.54 15.05
CA ALA A 110 -5.11 -7.40 14.79
C ALA A 110 -4.57 -6.46 13.70
N TYR A 111 -3.26 -6.43 13.48
CA TYR A 111 -2.61 -5.56 12.49
C TYR A 111 -2.15 -6.31 11.23
N MET A 112 -2.50 -7.59 11.09
CA MET A 112 -2.10 -8.41 9.95
C MET A 112 -2.58 -7.85 8.60
N LYS A 113 -3.73 -7.20 8.57
CA LYS A 113 -4.27 -6.58 7.34
C LYS A 113 -3.37 -5.44 6.82
N THR A 114 -2.68 -4.75 7.69
CA THR A 114 -1.79 -3.64 7.35
C THR A 114 -0.48 -4.10 6.69
N ILE A 115 -0.11 -5.38 6.86
CA ILE A 115 1.14 -5.94 6.29
C ILE A 115 1.15 -5.91 4.76
N VAL A 116 -0.01 -6.03 4.13
CA VAL A 116 -0.15 -6.14 2.67
C VAL A 116 0.48 -4.94 1.93
N HIS A 117 0.58 -3.80 2.59
CA HIS A 117 1.18 -2.59 2.02
C HIS A 117 2.71 -2.54 2.13
N PHE A 118 3.34 -3.47 2.86
CA PHE A 118 4.78 -3.47 3.05
C PHE A 118 5.47 -4.53 2.22
N PRO A 119 6.69 -4.26 1.71
CA PRO A 119 7.47 -5.27 1.04
C PRO A 119 7.90 -6.38 1.99
N LEU A 120 7.88 -7.62 1.52
CA LEU A 120 8.46 -8.75 2.21
C LEU A 120 9.99 -8.72 2.07
N LEU A 121 10.69 -8.71 3.20
CA LEU A 121 12.15 -8.80 3.28
C LEU A 121 12.55 -10.27 3.53
N ASN A 122 12.62 -11.06 2.47
CA ASN A 122 12.85 -12.49 2.57
C ASN A 122 14.35 -12.83 2.46
N GLY A 123 14.85 -13.70 3.33
CA GLY A 123 16.20 -14.24 3.27
C GLY A 123 17.35 -13.29 3.69
N PHE A 124 17.07 -12.10 4.19
CA PHE A 124 18.10 -11.17 4.65
C PHE A 124 18.61 -11.49 6.05
N SER A 125 19.93 -11.45 6.21
CA SER A 125 20.57 -11.44 7.53
C SER A 125 20.31 -10.12 8.26
N ALA A 126 20.45 -10.11 9.59
CA ALA A 126 20.32 -8.89 10.40
C ALA A 126 21.29 -7.78 9.94
N ALA A 127 22.51 -8.14 9.54
CA ALA A 127 23.49 -7.18 9.03
C ALA A 127 23.06 -6.54 7.71
N GLN A 128 22.45 -7.31 6.82
CA GLN A 128 21.93 -6.78 5.54
C GLN A 128 20.71 -5.88 5.78
N ARG A 129 19.77 -6.29 6.65
CA ARG A 129 18.63 -5.43 7.02
C ARG A 129 19.09 -4.10 7.59
N LYS A 130 20.08 -4.10 8.49
CA LYS A 130 20.68 -2.86 9.02
C LYS A 130 21.25 -1.97 7.92
N LYS A 131 21.92 -2.54 6.90
CA LYS A 131 22.44 -1.77 5.76
C LYS A 131 21.31 -1.17 4.92
N ILE A 132 20.25 -1.93 4.67
CA ILE A 132 19.06 -1.47 3.93
C ILE A 132 18.42 -0.31 4.70
N CYS A 133 18.15 -0.45 6.00
CA CYS A 133 17.64 0.63 6.84
C CYS A 133 18.50 1.89 6.76
N ALA A 134 19.82 1.74 6.85
CA ALA A 134 20.74 2.89 6.79
C ALA A 134 20.65 3.64 5.45
N VAL A 135 20.45 2.94 4.33
CA VAL A 135 20.26 3.58 3.01
C VAL A 135 18.92 4.32 2.97
N PHE A 136 17.84 3.71 3.42
CA PHE A 136 16.53 4.36 3.48
C PHE A 136 16.56 5.59 4.40
N LYS A 137 17.14 5.48 5.59
CA LYS A 137 17.25 6.58 6.55
C LYS A 137 18.07 7.75 5.99
N LYS A 138 19.21 7.46 5.36
CA LYS A 138 20.05 8.48 4.73
C LYS A 138 19.32 9.24 3.61
N ASN A 139 18.40 8.57 2.93
CA ASN A 139 17.69 9.09 1.75
C ASN A 139 16.18 9.24 1.99
N GLU A 140 15.74 9.42 3.21
CA GLU A 140 14.34 9.47 3.63
C GLU A 140 13.49 10.48 2.83
N LYS A 141 14.09 11.60 2.45
CA LYS A 141 13.42 12.63 1.64
C LYS A 141 13.08 12.19 0.22
N THR A 142 13.80 11.21 -0.33
CA THR A 142 13.64 10.72 -1.70
C THR A 142 13.08 9.30 -1.76
N LEU A 143 13.49 8.44 -0.82
CA LEU A 143 12.93 7.10 -0.65
C LEU A 143 11.73 7.17 0.31
N THR A 144 10.67 7.79 -0.16
CA THR A 144 9.44 8.00 0.61
C THR A 144 8.63 6.70 0.77
N ARG A 145 7.62 6.72 1.66
CA ARG A 145 6.65 5.62 1.81
C ARG A 145 6.06 5.18 0.48
N ALA A 146 5.70 6.13 -0.39
CA ALA A 146 5.15 5.83 -1.70
C ALA A 146 6.12 5.07 -2.63
N VAL A 147 7.43 5.19 -2.44
CA VAL A 147 8.44 4.39 -3.16
C VAL A 147 8.53 3.00 -2.54
N ILE A 148 8.52 2.89 -1.23
CA ILE A 148 8.58 1.63 -0.49
C ILE A 148 7.40 0.74 -0.87
N GLU A 149 6.20 1.27 -0.90
CA GLU A 149 4.95 0.55 -1.19
C GLU A 149 4.85 0.01 -2.62
N LYS A 150 5.66 0.53 -3.54
CA LYS A 150 5.77 -0.05 -4.89
C LYS A 150 6.53 -1.36 -4.93
N ILE A 151 7.23 -1.71 -3.88
CA ILE A 151 8.02 -2.93 -3.79
C ILE A 151 7.15 -4.01 -3.14
N ALA A 152 6.99 -5.15 -3.79
CA ALA A 152 6.28 -6.30 -3.24
C ALA A 152 7.19 -7.17 -2.38
N GLU A 153 8.38 -7.49 -2.89
CA GLU A 153 9.35 -8.35 -2.21
C GLU A 153 10.77 -7.90 -2.48
N MET A 154 11.63 -8.07 -1.49
CA MET A 154 13.07 -7.94 -1.61
C MET A 154 13.73 -9.25 -1.18
N VAL A 155 14.68 -9.75 -1.96
CA VAL A 155 15.49 -10.93 -1.63
C VAL A 155 16.97 -10.67 -1.89
N PRO A 156 17.89 -11.25 -1.12
CA PRO A 156 19.32 -11.20 -1.43
C PRO A 156 19.58 -11.88 -2.76
N TYR A 157 20.34 -11.23 -3.62
CA TYR A 157 20.74 -11.77 -4.90
C TYR A 157 22.28 -11.79 -4.97
N LYS A 158 22.88 -12.99 -4.89
CA LYS A 158 24.34 -13.12 -4.88
C LYS A 158 24.84 -13.29 -6.30
N THR A 159 25.68 -12.37 -6.72
CA THR A 159 26.43 -12.49 -7.97
C THR A 159 27.90 -12.78 -7.68
N SER A 160 28.65 -13.16 -8.70
CA SER A 160 30.09 -13.38 -8.60
C SER A 160 30.86 -12.09 -8.30
N PHE A 161 30.31 -10.94 -8.71
CA PHE A 161 30.97 -9.64 -8.61
C PHE A 161 30.46 -8.79 -7.44
N ASP A 162 29.22 -8.97 -6.96
CA ASP A 162 28.70 -8.26 -5.80
C ASP A 162 27.86 -9.16 -4.87
N LYS A 163 28.30 -9.25 -3.61
CA LYS A 163 27.63 -10.03 -2.57
C LYS A 163 26.47 -9.25 -1.90
N ASN A 164 26.35 -7.96 -2.17
CA ASN A 164 25.32 -7.07 -1.62
C ASN A 164 24.21 -6.74 -2.62
N MET A 165 24.15 -7.47 -3.73
CA MET A 165 23.04 -7.35 -4.67
C MET A 165 21.74 -7.82 -4.05
N ILE A 166 20.67 -7.18 -4.44
CA ILE A 166 19.30 -7.53 -4.10
C ILE A 166 18.44 -7.60 -5.36
N LYS A 167 17.48 -8.48 -5.33
CA LYS A 167 16.40 -8.55 -6.31
C LYS A 167 15.13 -8.02 -5.65
N MET A 168 14.48 -7.10 -6.31
CA MET A 168 13.19 -6.56 -5.89
C MET A 168 12.13 -6.94 -6.91
N THR A 169 11.05 -7.54 -6.44
CA THR A 169 9.82 -7.70 -7.23
C THR A 169 8.93 -6.50 -6.93
N MET A 170 8.49 -5.82 -7.96
CA MET A 170 7.66 -4.64 -7.83
C MET A 170 6.18 -5.01 -7.89
N GLN A 171 5.30 -4.16 -7.33
CA GLN A 171 3.84 -4.37 -7.35
C GLN A 171 3.25 -4.39 -8.77
N ASP A 172 3.91 -3.73 -9.71
CA ASP A 172 3.52 -3.68 -11.13
C ASP A 172 4.04 -4.86 -11.97
N GLY A 173 4.66 -5.86 -11.32
CA GLY A 173 5.19 -7.07 -11.96
C GLY A 173 6.62 -6.92 -12.52
N ASN A 174 7.21 -5.74 -12.45
CA ASN A 174 8.60 -5.54 -12.86
C ASN A 174 9.58 -6.13 -11.83
N VAL A 175 10.78 -6.40 -12.27
CA VAL A 175 11.87 -6.88 -11.41
C VAL A 175 13.06 -5.93 -11.47
N VAL A 176 13.58 -5.57 -10.32
CA VAL A 176 14.74 -4.67 -10.24
C VAL A 176 15.89 -5.38 -9.53
N TYR A 177 17.04 -5.39 -10.14
CA TYR A 177 18.29 -5.83 -9.57
C TYR A 177 19.17 -4.63 -9.26
N THR A 178 19.66 -4.55 -8.03
CA THR A 178 20.49 -3.43 -7.60
C THR A 178 21.38 -3.82 -6.44
N SER A 179 22.43 -3.07 -6.18
CA SER A 179 23.16 -3.19 -4.92
C SER A 179 22.41 -2.47 -3.79
N ILE A 180 22.66 -2.85 -2.53
CA ILE A 180 22.06 -2.15 -1.38
C ILE A 180 22.41 -0.64 -1.40
N SER A 181 23.64 -0.29 -1.83
CA SER A 181 24.08 1.11 -1.93
C SER A 181 23.34 1.90 -3.01
N SER A 182 22.92 1.24 -4.07
CA SER A 182 22.23 1.85 -5.22
C SER A 182 20.72 1.93 -5.08
N LEU A 183 20.16 1.46 -3.95
CA LEU A 183 18.72 1.55 -3.66
C LEU A 183 18.16 2.98 -3.79
N VAL A 184 19.00 4.00 -3.60
CA VAL A 184 18.58 5.41 -3.77
C VAL A 184 18.02 5.70 -5.15
N MET A 185 18.44 4.95 -6.18
CA MET A 185 17.94 5.10 -7.55
C MET A 185 16.46 4.77 -7.67
N MET A 186 15.89 3.98 -6.74
CA MET A 186 14.46 3.67 -6.71
C MET A 186 13.58 4.92 -6.55
N ALA A 187 14.12 6.03 -6.05
CA ALA A 187 13.41 7.31 -6.03
C ALA A 187 12.97 7.77 -7.43
N LYS A 188 13.69 7.35 -8.48
CA LYS A 188 13.40 7.68 -9.88
C LYS A 188 12.62 6.57 -10.62
N TYR A 189 12.16 5.53 -9.91
CA TYR A 189 11.56 4.33 -10.51
C TYR A 189 10.44 4.66 -11.51
N GLN A 190 9.53 5.56 -11.16
CA GLN A 190 8.44 5.94 -12.04
C GLN A 190 8.93 6.62 -13.34
N ALA A 191 9.95 7.47 -13.24
CA ALA A 191 10.56 8.12 -14.41
C ALA A 191 11.32 7.12 -15.30
N MET A 192 11.88 6.06 -14.69
CA MET A 192 12.52 4.97 -15.43
C MET A 192 11.50 4.21 -16.29
N LEU A 193 10.36 3.84 -15.69
CA LEU A 193 9.30 3.11 -16.41
C LEU A 193 8.74 3.89 -17.60
N THR A 194 8.57 5.20 -17.45
CA THR A 194 8.07 6.06 -18.53
C THR A 194 9.02 6.06 -19.74
N ARG A 195 10.32 5.90 -19.51
CA ARG A 195 11.34 5.91 -20.57
C ARG A 195 11.54 4.53 -21.23
N LEU A 196 11.27 3.46 -20.50
CA LEU A 196 11.68 2.11 -20.91
C LEU A 196 10.55 1.31 -21.57
N GLU A 197 9.38 1.88 -21.71
CA GLU A 197 8.19 1.26 -22.28
C GLU A 197 8.10 -0.26 -22.07
N GLY A 198 7.15 -0.70 -21.27
CA GLY A 198 6.88 -2.13 -21.10
C GLY A 198 6.41 -2.53 -19.72
N LYS A 199 5.71 -3.65 -19.68
CA LYS A 199 5.32 -4.37 -18.46
C LYS A 199 6.21 -5.61 -18.34
N ASN A 200 6.42 -6.05 -17.09
CA ASN A 200 7.24 -7.24 -16.79
C ASN A 200 8.68 -7.11 -17.28
N VAL A 201 9.29 -5.95 -17.09
CA VAL A 201 10.68 -5.70 -17.44
C VAL A 201 11.62 -6.01 -16.28
N CYS A 202 12.83 -6.45 -16.61
CA CYS A 202 13.91 -6.59 -15.66
C CYS A 202 14.88 -5.41 -15.82
N LEU A 203 15.17 -4.73 -14.71
CA LEU A 203 16.05 -3.58 -14.64
C LEU A 203 17.27 -3.88 -13.79
N LEU A 204 18.43 -3.50 -14.26
CA LEU A 204 19.65 -3.45 -13.46
C LEU A 204 19.98 -1.99 -13.16
N LEU A 205 20.07 -1.66 -11.87
CA LEU A 205 20.42 -0.32 -11.42
C LEU A 205 21.84 -0.32 -10.84
N ASP A 206 22.71 0.47 -11.41
CA ASP A 206 24.06 0.71 -10.91
C ASP A 206 24.22 2.17 -10.51
N GLY A 207 24.14 2.43 -9.22
CA GLY A 207 24.28 3.77 -8.65
C GLY A 207 25.71 4.31 -8.69
N THR A 208 26.72 3.47 -8.97
CA THR A 208 28.10 3.91 -9.09
C THR A 208 28.30 4.66 -10.40
N ASN A 209 27.65 4.19 -11.45
CA ASN A 209 27.76 4.76 -12.80
C ASN A 209 26.51 5.55 -13.21
N ASP A 210 25.54 5.72 -12.29
CA ASP A 210 24.18 6.27 -12.57
C ASP A 210 23.52 5.60 -13.79
N ALA A 211 23.79 4.29 -13.95
CA ALA A 211 23.34 3.51 -15.09
C ALA A 211 22.07 2.72 -14.79
N ILE A 212 21.19 2.69 -15.77
CA ILE A 212 19.96 1.92 -15.75
C ILE A 212 19.95 1.08 -17.02
N GLU A 213 19.92 -0.23 -16.86
CA GLU A 213 19.93 -1.17 -17.96
C GLU A 213 18.66 -2.03 -17.92
N LYS A 214 18.00 -2.17 -19.08
CA LYS A 214 16.95 -3.16 -19.26
C LYS A 214 17.61 -4.45 -19.68
N ILE A 215 17.42 -5.49 -18.89
CA ILE A 215 18.03 -6.80 -19.08
C ILE A 215 16.97 -7.85 -19.39
N ASP A 216 17.37 -8.94 -19.99
CA ASP A 216 16.51 -10.10 -20.15
C ASP A 216 16.34 -10.79 -18.80
N CYS A 217 15.08 -10.97 -18.38
CA CYS A 217 14.76 -11.62 -17.10
C CYS A 217 15.25 -13.08 -17.05
N ASP A 218 15.33 -13.78 -18.18
CA ASP A 218 15.75 -15.17 -18.28
C ASP A 218 17.27 -15.32 -18.19
N GLU A 219 18.03 -14.33 -18.64
CA GLU A 219 19.50 -14.34 -18.63
C GLU A 219 20.04 -14.38 -17.19
N LEU A 220 19.45 -13.62 -16.28
CA LEU A 220 19.83 -13.61 -14.86
C LEU A 220 19.33 -14.82 -14.07
N ASN A 221 18.27 -15.48 -14.52
CA ASN A 221 17.75 -16.69 -13.90
C ASN A 221 18.52 -17.97 -14.31
N GLY A 222 19.60 -17.84 -15.05
CA GLY A 222 20.48 -18.96 -15.40
C GLY A 222 19.92 -19.91 -16.46
N LYS A 223 18.82 -19.59 -17.11
CA LYS A 223 18.38 -20.26 -18.34
C LYS A 223 19.23 -19.72 -19.50
N LYS A 224 20.26 -20.46 -19.85
CA LYS A 224 20.99 -20.22 -21.11
C LYS A 224 20.03 -20.43 -22.27
N THR A 225 19.44 -19.39 -22.75
CA THR A 225 18.89 -19.35 -24.09
C THR A 225 20.11 -19.24 -25.04
N SER A 226 20.33 -20.29 -25.80
CA SER A 226 21.28 -20.27 -26.88
C SER A 226 20.77 -19.33 -27.97
N SER A 227 21.09 -18.06 -27.85
CA SER A 227 20.88 -17.07 -28.91
C SER A 227 22.18 -16.89 -29.69
N SER A 228 22.14 -17.40 -30.90
CA SER A 228 23.13 -17.18 -31.94
C SER A 228 23.41 -15.68 -32.11
N SER A 229 24.66 -15.32 -31.92
CA SER A 229 25.21 -14.03 -32.31
C SER A 229 25.06 -13.80 -33.81
N SER A 230 24.30 -12.82 -34.23
CA SER A 230 24.45 -12.23 -35.55
C SER A 230 25.00 -10.81 -35.41
N LYS A 231 26.30 -10.71 -35.62
CA LYS A 231 26.94 -9.45 -36.00
C LYS A 231 26.36 -9.02 -37.34
N SER A 232 25.79 -7.85 -37.42
CA SER A 232 25.54 -7.18 -38.70
C SER A 232 26.21 -5.82 -38.68
N SER A 233 27.30 -5.77 -39.44
CA SER A 233 27.94 -4.55 -39.91
C SER A 233 27.13 -3.93 -41.05
N LYS A 234 26.99 -2.63 -40.97
CA LYS A 234 26.65 -1.61 -41.95
C LYS A 234 27.02 -1.94 -43.41
N LYS A 235 26.10 -1.79 -44.37
CA LYS A 235 26.34 -0.98 -45.59
C LYS A 235 25.01 -0.65 -46.31
N THR A 236 24.96 0.57 -46.75
CA THR A 236 24.13 1.34 -47.67
C THR A 236 24.03 0.67 -49.05
N ASP A 237 22.86 0.68 -49.68
CA ASP A 237 22.50 1.36 -50.93
C ASP A 237 21.20 0.82 -51.56
N THR A 238 20.31 1.73 -51.79
CA THR A 238 19.50 2.16 -52.94
C THR A 238 18.91 1.17 -53.95
N LYS A 239 17.64 1.46 -54.25
CA LYS A 239 16.78 1.28 -55.46
C LYS A 239 15.79 0.11 -55.44
N GLN A 240 14.55 0.42 -55.41
CA GLN A 240 13.52 0.86 -56.38
C GLN A 240 12.89 -0.30 -57.21
N GLU A 241 11.56 -0.16 -57.26
CA GLU A 241 10.57 -0.70 -58.21
C GLU A 241 10.04 -2.10 -57.95
N SER A 242 8.80 -2.27 -57.84
CA SER A 242 7.57 -1.92 -58.57
C SER A 242 6.66 -3.14 -58.73
N SER A 243 5.41 -2.88 -58.56
CA SER A 243 4.21 -3.47 -59.18
C SER A 243 3.78 -4.88 -58.74
N THR A 244 2.62 -4.94 -58.37
CA THR A 244 1.28 -5.01 -58.96
C THR A 244 0.56 -6.33 -58.73
N ASP A 245 -0.65 -6.17 -58.25
CA ASP A 245 -1.93 -6.84 -58.54
C ASP A 245 -2.16 -8.27 -58.00
N THR A 246 -3.28 -8.65 -57.57
CA THR A 246 -4.68 -8.33 -57.86
C THR A 246 -5.55 -9.26 -57.04
N GLN A 247 -6.63 -8.75 -56.44
CA GLN A 247 -8.01 -9.26 -56.37
C GLN A 247 -8.22 -10.74 -55.98
N SER A 248 -9.24 -11.14 -55.29
CA SER A 248 -10.64 -10.72 -55.24
C SER A 248 -11.41 -11.63 -54.29
N SER A 249 -12.42 -11.04 -53.60
CA SER A 249 -13.80 -11.50 -53.39
C SER A 249 -14.02 -12.89 -52.82
N ASP A 250 -15.01 -13.21 -52.02
CA ASP A 250 -16.39 -12.73 -51.88
C ASP A 250 -17.00 -13.26 -50.57
N GLN A 251 -17.82 -12.47 -49.99
CA GLN A 251 -19.14 -12.67 -49.39
C GLN A 251 -19.56 -14.09 -48.92
N THR A 252 -20.12 -14.23 -47.70
CA THR A 252 -21.58 -14.21 -47.53
C THR A 252 -21.96 -14.42 -46.05
N THR A 253 -22.76 -13.50 -45.56
CA THR A 253 -23.77 -13.47 -44.52
C THR A 253 -24.28 -14.83 -44.01
N THR A 254 -24.42 -14.97 -42.67
CA THR A 254 -25.73 -15.28 -42.07
C THR A 254 -25.72 -14.94 -40.57
N GLN A 255 -26.73 -14.20 -40.15
CA GLN A 255 -27.15 -13.98 -38.76
C GLN A 255 -27.57 -15.31 -38.15
N ASP A 256 -27.22 -15.52 -36.88
CA ASP A 256 -28.19 -16.12 -35.97
C ASP A 256 -27.97 -15.60 -34.55
N THR A 257 -29.07 -15.24 -33.95
CA THR A 257 -29.26 -14.63 -32.66
C THR A 257 -29.31 -15.74 -31.62
N THR A 258 -28.39 -15.80 -30.69
CA THR A 258 -28.66 -16.48 -29.42
C THR A 258 -28.04 -15.72 -28.28
N GLN A 259 -28.89 -15.18 -27.42
CA GLN A 259 -28.56 -14.67 -26.10
C GLN A 259 -27.88 -15.80 -25.32
N ASP A 260 -26.70 -15.58 -24.86
CA ASP A 260 -26.11 -16.36 -23.79
C ASP A 260 -25.66 -15.45 -22.68
N THR A 261 -26.32 -15.64 -21.56
CA THR A 261 -26.15 -14.93 -20.30
C THR A 261 -24.85 -15.44 -19.69
N THR A 262 -23.79 -14.68 -19.82
CA THR A 262 -22.53 -14.98 -19.14
C THR A 262 -22.67 -14.55 -17.69
N SER A 263 -22.95 -15.52 -16.83
CA SER A 263 -22.77 -15.39 -15.37
C SER A 263 -21.29 -15.15 -15.08
N GLN A 264 -20.95 -13.97 -14.63
CA GLN A 264 -19.67 -13.71 -13.99
C GLN A 264 -19.66 -14.45 -12.65
N ASP A 265 -18.76 -15.40 -12.57
CA ASP A 265 -18.44 -16.13 -11.34
C ASP A 265 -17.71 -15.17 -10.38
N THR A 266 -18.48 -14.48 -9.55
CA THR A 266 -17.97 -13.63 -8.49
C THR A 266 -17.69 -14.52 -7.30
N THR A 267 -16.43 -14.65 -6.93
CA THR A 267 -16.01 -15.37 -5.72
C THR A 267 -16.51 -14.59 -4.51
N THR A 268 -17.67 -14.95 -4.02
CA THR A 268 -18.32 -14.37 -2.84
C THR A 268 -17.69 -14.93 -1.59
N THR A 269 -16.90 -14.15 -0.89
CA THR A 269 -16.48 -14.44 0.48
C THR A 269 -17.61 -14.04 1.43
N THR A 270 -18.41 -15.02 1.83
CA THR A 270 -19.41 -14.85 2.89
C THR A 270 -18.71 -15.00 4.23
N ASP A 271 -18.85 -14.04 5.12
CA ASP A 271 -18.44 -14.22 6.51
C ASP A 271 -19.53 -14.96 7.31
N ASP A 272 -19.20 -15.35 8.55
CA ASP A 272 -20.12 -16.10 9.45
C ASP A 272 -21.39 -15.29 9.83
N SER A 273 -21.47 -14.00 9.46
CA SER A 273 -22.62 -13.12 9.72
C SER A 273 -23.64 -13.07 8.56
N GLY A 274 -23.36 -13.74 7.43
CA GLY A 274 -24.23 -13.72 6.25
C GLY A 274 -24.08 -12.46 5.38
N LEU A 275 -23.10 -11.63 5.66
CA LEU A 275 -22.79 -10.45 4.90
C LEU A 275 -21.82 -10.79 3.74
N VAL A 276 -22.08 -10.24 2.58
CA VAL A 276 -21.28 -10.43 1.35
C VAL A 276 -20.47 -9.15 1.08
N LEU A 277 -19.16 -9.26 0.99
CA LEU A 277 -18.32 -8.13 0.61
C LEU A 277 -18.50 -7.81 -0.88
N ASP A 278 -18.96 -6.63 -1.19
CA ASP A 278 -18.95 -6.08 -2.55
C ASP A 278 -17.59 -5.43 -2.80
N GLU A 279 -16.74 -6.13 -3.56
CA GLU A 279 -15.37 -5.67 -3.85
C GLU A 279 -15.33 -4.36 -4.67
N SER A 280 -16.40 -4.03 -5.38
CA SER A 280 -16.47 -2.81 -6.19
C SER A 280 -16.67 -1.56 -5.35
N THR A 281 -17.40 -1.67 -4.26
CA THR A 281 -17.72 -0.57 -3.33
C THR A 281 -16.93 -0.64 -2.04
N GLY A 282 -16.40 -1.81 -1.69
CA GLY A 282 -15.75 -2.07 -0.40
C GLY A 282 -16.71 -2.15 0.79
N LEU A 283 -18.03 -2.23 0.52
CA LEU A 283 -19.08 -2.31 1.52
C LEU A 283 -19.55 -3.76 1.67
N TYR A 284 -20.11 -4.09 2.83
CA TYR A 284 -20.79 -5.36 3.03
C TYR A 284 -22.25 -5.26 2.64
N TYR A 285 -22.70 -6.15 1.75
CA TYR A 285 -24.10 -6.27 1.37
C TYR A 285 -24.79 -7.34 2.20
N ASP A 286 -25.89 -6.97 2.83
CA ASP A 286 -26.79 -7.91 3.52
C ASP A 286 -27.94 -8.28 2.58
N SER A 287 -27.93 -9.50 2.10
CA SER A 287 -28.97 -10.00 1.20
C SER A 287 -30.35 -10.12 1.83
N THR A 288 -30.44 -10.11 3.17
CA THR A 288 -31.70 -10.22 3.90
C THR A 288 -32.41 -8.87 4.02
N SER A 289 -31.66 -7.82 4.30
CA SER A 289 -32.21 -6.46 4.45
C SER A 289 -32.13 -5.63 3.15
N GLY A 290 -31.25 -6.00 2.23
CA GLY A 290 -30.98 -5.24 1.00
C GLY A 290 -30.11 -4.00 1.23
N TYR A 291 -29.49 -3.87 2.40
CA TYR A 291 -28.64 -2.72 2.73
C TYR A 291 -27.17 -3.03 2.56
N TYR A 292 -26.41 -1.98 2.28
CA TYR A 292 -24.96 -2.00 2.32
C TYR A 292 -24.47 -1.41 3.64
N MET A 293 -23.48 -2.02 4.24
CA MET A 293 -22.87 -1.56 5.50
C MET A 293 -21.40 -1.22 5.26
N ASP A 294 -20.99 -0.04 5.64
CA ASP A 294 -19.59 0.32 5.68
C ASP A 294 -18.94 -0.31 6.93
N PRO A 295 -17.99 -1.24 6.77
CA PRO A 295 -17.35 -1.91 7.90
C PRO A 295 -16.50 -0.98 8.77
N TYR A 296 -16.19 0.21 8.28
CA TYR A 296 -15.34 1.16 8.98
C TYR A 296 -16.14 2.18 9.80
N SER A 297 -17.21 2.69 9.23
CA SER A 297 -18.06 3.69 9.90
C SER A 297 -19.28 3.09 10.58
N GLY A 298 -19.68 1.86 10.23
CA GLY A 298 -20.93 1.24 10.64
C GLY A 298 -22.17 1.91 10.04
N THR A 299 -22.00 2.77 9.05
CA THR A 299 -23.08 3.46 8.37
C THR A 299 -23.73 2.52 7.37
N TYR A 300 -25.07 2.54 7.36
CA TYR A 300 -25.85 1.78 6.39
C TYR A 300 -26.21 2.64 5.18
N TYR A 301 -26.23 2.05 4.01
CA TYR A 301 -26.58 2.66 2.75
C TYR A 301 -27.63 1.81 2.05
N VAL A 302 -28.47 2.46 1.24
CA VAL A 302 -29.41 1.83 0.34
C VAL A 302 -29.11 2.25 -1.09
N TRP A 303 -29.25 1.31 -2.02
CA TRP A 303 -29.12 1.64 -3.43
C TRP A 303 -30.36 2.40 -3.89
N ASP A 304 -30.17 3.58 -4.44
CA ASP A 304 -31.24 4.39 -5.06
C ASP A 304 -31.18 4.24 -6.58
N ASP A 305 -32.18 3.56 -7.11
CA ASP A 305 -32.31 3.31 -8.55
C ASP A 305 -32.52 4.60 -9.37
N THR A 306 -33.05 5.66 -8.75
CA THR A 306 -33.31 6.94 -9.42
C THR A 306 -32.03 7.71 -9.66
N THR A 307 -31.14 7.73 -8.67
CA THR A 307 -29.85 8.43 -8.73
C THR A 307 -28.70 7.50 -9.13
N GLN A 308 -28.94 6.18 -9.23
CA GLN A 308 -27.95 5.14 -9.48
C GLN A 308 -26.73 5.25 -8.54
N SER A 309 -27.00 5.51 -7.27
CA SER A 309 -25.97 5.69 -6.26
C SER A 309 -26.40 5.20 -4.88
N LEU A 310 -25.41 4.87 -4.03
CA LEU A 310 -25.65 4.51 -2.64
C LEU A 310 -25.95 5.77 -1.83
N GLN A 311 -27.10 5.78 -1.15
CA GLN A 311 -27.54 6.86 -0.27
C GLN A 311 -27.45 6.41 1.20
N PRO A 312 -26.88 7.24 2.08
CA PRO A 312 -26.84 6.90 3.50
C PRO A 312 -28.25 6.88 4.07
N LEU A 313 -28.53 5.83 4.89
CA LEU A 313 -29.75 5.80 5.68
C LEU A 313 -29.64 6.87 6.75
N SER A 314 -30.45 7.94 6.63
CA SER A 314 -30.64 8.91 7.71
C SER A 314 -31.55 8.28 8.77
N GLU A 315 -31.10 8.27 10.04
CA GLU A 315 -31.96 7.96 11.19
C GLU A 315 -33.20 8.86 11.27
#